data_9984c17348bf4dff099bdfc6aab3d134
#
_entry.id   9984c17348bf4dff099bdfc6aab3d134
#
_cell.length_a   1.000
_cell.length_b   1.000
_cell.length_c   1.000
_cell.angle_alpha   90.00
_cell.angle_beta   90.00
_cell.angle_gamma   90.00
#
_symmetry.space_group_name_H-M   'P 1'
#
loop_
_entity.id
_entity.type
_entity.pdbx_description
1 polymer ?
#
loop_
_entity_poly.entity_id
_entity_poly.type
_entity_poly.pdbx_seq_one_letter_code
_entity_poly.pdbx_strand_id
1 'polypeptide(L)'
;TVLGMRAVPYRRLETWEWQSAQVAFDAESLGLPELGYMVENSVLQRALWQRLQQQDIRLLCPARLRDLQPVNGGWQLRLDNEDTLTARLVVGADGANSQVRQLAGIGIHGWNYAQSCMLISVRCDRDAGDATWQQFTPKGPRAFLPLFDRWASLVWYDSPARIRQLQAMSMPQLQKEIQANFPARLGRVTSVTAGSFPLVRRHATRYVLPGLALVGDAAHTINPLAGQGVNLGYRD
;
A
#
# COMPACT_ATOMS: atom_id res chain seq x y z
N THR A 1 -7.10 12.12 -15.44
CA THR A 1 -7.58 10.97 -14.64
C THR A 1 -6.44 9.99 -14.40
N VAL A 2 -6.47 9.24 -13.28
CA VAL A 2 -5.48 8.20 -12.96
C VAL A 2 -5.38 7.17 -14.10
N LEU A 3 -6.52 6.78 -14.67
CA LEU A 3 -6.59 5.82 -15.78
C LEU A 3 -5.81 6.28 -17.03
N GLY A 4 -5.73 7.58 -17.28
CA GLY A 4 -4.95 8.13 -18.40
C GLY A 4 -3.46 8.29 -18.11
N MET A 5 -2.98 7.95 -16.91
CA MET A 5 -1.57 8.09 -16.54
C MET A 5 -0.81 6.76 -16.70
N ARG A 6 -0.94 5.84 -15.76
CA ARG A 6 -0.23 4.53 -15.76
C ARG A 6 -1.05 3.45 -15.06
N ALA A 7 -2.38 3.52 -15.10
CA ALA A 7 -3.21 2.46 -14.59
C ALA A 7 -3.18 1.28 -15.58
N VAL A 8 -2.86 0.09 -15.07
CA VAL A 8 -2.79 -1.14 -15.87
C VAL A 8 -3.97 -2.02 -15.50
N PRO A 9 -4.92 -2.25 -16.41
CA PRO A 9 -6.02 -3.17 -16.15
C PRO A 9 -5.50 -4.59 -16.01
N TYR A 10 -6.03 -5.33 -15.05
CA TYR A 10 -5.84 -6.77 -15.01
C TYR A 10 -7.17 -7.49 -15.16
N ARG A 11 -7.17 -8.53 -15.98
CA ARG A 11 -8.36 -9.30 -16.34
C ARG A 11 -8.39 -10.68 -15.73
N ARG A 12 -7.25 -11.12 -15.20
CA ARG A 12 -7.11 -12.45 -14.61
C ARG A 12 -6.35 -12.38 -13.30
N LEU A 13 -6.89 -13.01 -12.26
CA LEU A 13 -6.25 -13.23 -10.97
C LEU A 13 -6.12 -14.74 -10.76
N GLU A 14 -4.91 -15.20 -10.53
CA GLU A 14 -4.64 -16.61 -10.27
C GLU A 14 -3.99 -16.77 -8.89
N THR A 15 -4.44 -17.78 -8.16
CA THR A 15 -3.84 -18.12 -6.86
C THR A 15 -3.73 -19.63 -6.71
N TRP A 16 -2.63 -20.09 -6.13
CA TRP A 16 -2.39 -21.52 -5.90
C TRP A 16 -1.41 -21.73 -4.75
N GLU A 17 -1.47 -22.90 -4.16
CA GLU A 17 -0.47 -23.43 -3.22
C GLU A 17 0.32 -24.56 -3.89
N TRP A 18 -0.41 -25.55 -4.40
CA TRP A 18 0.12 -26.69 -5.15
C TRP A 18 -0.29 -26.59 -6.61
N GLN A 19 0.47 -27.17 -7.53
CA GLN A 19 0.13 -27.13 -8.96
C GLN A 19 -1.26 -27.68 -9.27
N SER A 20 -1.77 -28.61 -8.45
CA SER A 20 -3.10 -29.21 -8.57
C SER A 20 -4.23 -28.42 -7.91
N ALA A 21 -3.92 -27.39 -7.13
CA ALA A 21 -4.89 -26.59 -6.36
C ALA A 21 -4.82 -25.11 -6.76
N GLN A 22 -5.13 -24.84 -8.02
CA GLN A 22 -5.17 -23.49 -8.58
C GLN A 22 -6.60 -22.99 -8.66
N VAL A 23 -6.83 -21.75 -8.25
CA VAL A 23 -8.06 -20.98 -8.45
C VAL A 23 -7.75 -19.79 -9.35
N ALA A 24 -8.58 -19.57 -10.35
CA ALA A 24 -8.47 -18.41 -11.23
C ALA A 24 -9.81 -17.67 -11.28
N PHE A 25 -9.74 -16.36 -11.25
CA PHE A 25 -10.86 -15.46 -11.52
C PHE A 25 -10.57 -14.76 -12.83
N ASP A 26 -11.56 -14.72 -13.69
CA ASP A 26 -11.46 -14.14 -15.02
C ASP A 26 -12.57 -13.10 -15.19
N ALA A 27 -12.22 -11.91 -15.70
CA ALA A 27 -13.17 -10.83 -15.89
C ALA A 27 -14.29 -11.21 -16.85
N GLU A 28 -13.96 -11.93 -17.93
CA GLU A 28 -14.94 -12.38 -18.93
C GLU A 28 -16.01 -13.30 -18.31
N SER A 29 -15.58 -14.23 -17.45
CA SER A 29 -16.50 -15.14 -16.76
C SER A 29 -17.46 -14.43 -15.81
N LEU A 30 -17.12 -13.21 -15.39
CA LEU A 30 -17.93 -12.36 -14.53
C LEU A 30 -18.70 -11.28 -15.29
N GLY A 31 -18.58 -11.25 -16.62
CA GLY A 31 -19.18 -10.19 -17.45
C GLY A 31 -18.60 -8.80 -17.22
N LEU A 32 -17.35 -8.72 -16.78
CA LEU A 32 -16.67 -7.48 -16.49
C LEU A 32 -15.59 -7.17 -17.54
N PRO A 33 -15.31 -5.90 -17.84
CA PRO A 33 -14.23 -5.53 -18.75
C PRO A 33 -12.84 -5.82 -18.15
N GLU A 34 -12.70 -5.66 -16.83
CA GLU A 34 -11.50 -5.97 -16.04
C GLU A 34 -11.88 -6.27 -14.59
N LEU A 35 -10.99 -6.94 -13.85
CA LEU A 35 -11.16 -7.17 -12.41
C LEU A 35 -10.71 -5.97 -11.58
N GLY A 36 -9.86 -5.13 -12.14
CA GLY A 36 -9.34 -3.94 -11.47
C GLY A 36 -8.11 -3.38 -12.17
N TYR A 37 -7.42 -2.47 -11.47
CA TYR A 37 -6.25 -1.79 -12.01
C TYR A 37 -5.07 -1.90 -11.04
N MET A 38 -3.88 -2.16 -11.58
CA MET A 38 -2.63 -1.96 -10.87
C MET A 38 -2.16 -0.52 -11.11
N VAL A 39 -1.96 0.21 -10.03
CA VAL A 39 -1.55 1.62 -10.08
C VAL A 39 -0.41 1.84 -9.10
N GLU A 40 0.67 2.44 -9.58
CA GLU A 40 1.77 2.85 -8.71
C GLU A 40 1.28 3.95 -7.74
N ASN A 41 1.62 3.83 -6.46
CA ASN A 41 1.20 4.80 -5.44
C ASN A 41 1.62 6.24 -5.77
N SER A 42 2.80 6.43 -6.35
CA SER A 42 3.30 7.73 -6.81
C SER A 42 2.42 8.37 -7.89
N VAL A 43 1.87 7.55 -8.78
CA VAL A 43 0.95 8.01 -9.84
C VAL A 43 -0.38 8.46 -9.24
N LEU A 44 -0.93 7.65 -8.32
CA LEU A 44 -2.16 7.98 -7.62
C LEU A 44 -2.00 9.27 -6.81
N GLN A 45 -0.93 9.38 -6.02
CA GLN A 45 -0.63 10.56 -5.23
C GLN A 45 -0.48 11.82 -6.10
N ARG A 46 0.24 11.71 -7.22
CA ARG A 46 0.39 12.82 -8.17
C ARG A 46 -0.95 13.27 -8.76
N ALA A 47 -1.81 12.33 -9.15
CA ALA A 47 -3.12 12.64 -9.70
C ALA A 47 -4.01 13.35 -8.68
N LEU A 48 -4.02 12.88 -7.43
CA LEU A 48 -4.75 13.50 -6.32
C LEU A 48 -4.22 14.90 -6.01
N TRP A 49 -2.89 15.06 -5.97
CA TRP A 49 -2.25 16.35 -5.76
C TRP A 49 -2.62 17.37 -6.85
N GLN A 50 -2.55 16.97 -8.12
CA GLN A 50 -2.99 17.81 -9.23
C GLN A 50 -4.47 18.20 -9.11
N ARG A 51 -5.32 17.28 -8.63
CA ARG A 51 -6.74 17.58 -8.43
C ARG A 51 -6.95 18.55 -7.27
N LEU A 52 -6.23 18.42 -6.17
CA LEU A 52 -6.28 19.35 -5.03
C LEU A 52 -5.91 20.78 -5.45
N GLN A 53 -4.86 20.93 -6.27
CA GLN A 53 -4.44 22.25 -6.77
C GLN A 53 -5.50 22.96 -7.65
N GLN A 54 -6.45 22.21 -8.19
CA GLN A 54 -7.55 22.74 -9.00
C GLN A 54 -8.80 23.10 -8.15
N GLN A 55 -8.76 22.84 -6.85
CA GLN A 55 -9.84 23.15 -5.94
C GLN A 55 -9.50 24.39 -5.12
N ASP A 56 -10.53 25.11 -4.65
CA ASP A 56 -10.36 26.20 -3.69
C ASP A 56 -10.13 25.63 -2.28
N ILE A 57 -8.96 25.00 -2.10
CA ILE A 57 -8.52 24.39 -0.84
C ILE A 57 -7.17 25.00 -0.48
N ARG A 58 -7.06 25.52 0.73
CA ARG A 58 -5.79 26.01 1.25
C ARG A 58 -4.85 24.84 1.56
N LEU A 59 -3.74 24.76 0.83
CA LEU A 59 -2.69 23.76 1.03
C LEU A 59 -1.55 24.37 1.84
N LEU A 60 -1.16 23.72 2.92
CA LEU A 60 -0.01 24.09 3.75
C LEU A 60 1.03 22.96 3.61
N CYS A 61 2.04 23.17 2.78
CA CYS A 61 3.09 22.21 2.52
C CYS A 61 4.41 22.94 2.17
N PRO A 62 5.51 22.63 2.87
CA PRO A 62 5.62 21.66 3.97
C PRO A 62 5.03 22.16 5.29
N ALA A 63 4.37 21.29 6.04
CA ALA A 63 3.91 21.59 7.39
C ALA A 63 3.78 20.28 8.20
N ARG A 64 4.10 20.36 9.49
CA ARG A 64 3.94 19.24 10.44
C ARG A 64 3.13 19.67 11.63
N LEU A 65 2.20 18.82 12.04
CA LEU A 65 1.45 19.02 13.27
C LEU A 65 2.39 18.82 14.48
N ARG A 66 2.45 19.79 15.39
CA ARG A 66 3.21 19.73 16.64
C ARG A 66 2.34 19.45 17.85
N ASP A 67 1.15 20.06 17.85
CA ASP A 67 0.23 19.96 18.98
C ASP A 67 -1.22 20.00 18.47
N LEU A 68 -2.10 19.37 19.23
CA LEU A 68 -3.52 19.26 18.93
C LEU A 68 -4.31 19.29 20.24
N GLN A 69 -5.12 20.32 20.43
CA GLN A 69 -5.88 20.50 21.67
C GLN A 69 -7.35 20.77 21.38
N PRO A 70 -8.27 20.16 22.16
CA PRO A 70 -9.68 20.51 22.07
C PRO A 70 -9.91 21.94 22.54
N VAL A 71 -10.76 22.67 21.83
CA VAL A 71 -11.20 24.01 22.18
C VAL A 71 -12.71 24.13 22.04
N ASN A 72 -13.28 25.21 22.50
CA ASN A 72 -14.73 25.42 22.35
C ASN A 72 -15.12 25.42 20.87
N GLY A 73 -15.94 24.46 20.47
CA GLY A 73 -16.45 24.34 19.09
C GLY A 73 -15.51 23.62 18.11
N GLY A 74 -14.43 22.96 18.57
CA GLY A 74 -13.53 22.21 17.68
C GLY A 74 -12.17 21.90 18.26
N TRP A 75 -11.15 22.03 17.43
CA TRP A 75 -9.76 21.71 17.75
C TRP A 75 -8.82 22.83 17.31
N GLN A 76 -7.81 23.08 18.12
CA GLN A 76 -6.68 23.96 17.80
C GLN A 76 -5.47 23.10 17.41
N LEU A 77 -4.88 23.41 16.27
CA LEU A 77 -3.69 22.77 15.73
C LEU A 77 -2.54 23.76 15.75
N ARG A 78 -1.38 23.35 16.27
CA ARG A 78 -0.13 24.10 16.17
C ARG A 78 0.83 23.38 15.25
N LEU A 79 1.35 24.09 14.27
CA LEU A 79 2.28 23.57 13.27
C LEU A 79 3.75 23.78 13.70
N ASP A 80 4.66 23.18 12.98
CA ASP A 80 6.12 23.27 13.25
C ASP A 80 6.71 24.65 12.95
N ASN A 81 6.03 25.47 12.15
CA ASN A 81 6.36 26.88 11.90
C ASN A 81 5.69 27.87 12.89
N GLU A 82 5.17 27.34 14.01
CA GLU A 82 4.43 28.08 15.05
C GLU A 82 3.07 28.63 14.62
N ASP A 83 2.63 28.41 13.37
CA ASP A 83 1.27 28.76 12.96
C ASP A 83 0.22 27.99 13.76
N THR A 84 -0.84 28.70 14.11
CA THR A 84 -1.98 28.11 14.82
C THR A 84 -3.23 28.17 13.95
N LEU A 85 -3.91 27.05 13.86
CA LEU A 85 -5.16 26.88 13.13
C LEU A 85 -6.26 26.42 14.08
N THR A 86 -7.49 26.86 13.86
CA THR A 86 -8.66 26.34 14.56
C THR A 86 -9.62 25.74 13.54
N ALA A 87 -10.11 24.55 13.82
CA ALA A 87 -11.02 23.84 12.93
C ALA A 87 -12.17 23.20 13.72
N ARG A 88 -13.38 23.26 13.19
CA ARG A 88 -14.54 22.57 13.77
C ARG A 88 -14.46 21.05 13.62
N LEU A 89 -13.77 20.60 12.55
CA LEU A 89 -13.52 19.19 12.28
C LEU A 89 -12.07 19.03 11.85
N VAL A 90 -11.38 18.06 12.46
CA VAL A 90 -10.06 17.59 12.05
C VAL A 90 -10.20 16.18 11.52
N VAL A 91 -9.64 15.91 10.34
CA VAL A 91 -9.57 14.56 9.77
C VAL A 91 -8.11 14.12 9.76
N GLY A 92 -7.78 13.12 10.56
CA GLY A 92 -6.46 12.48 10.58
C GLY A 92 -6.36 11.46 9.46
N ALA A 93 -5.66 11.82 8.37
CA ALA A 93 -5.37 10.96 7.23
C ALA A 93 -3.85 10.81 7.02
N ASP A 94 -3.09 10.85 8.12
CA ASP A 94 -1.64 10.99 8.20
C ASP A 94 -0.90 9.65 8.35
N GLY A 95 -1.56 8.55 7.98
CA GLY A 95 -0.97 7.22 7.84
C GLY A 95 -0.80 6.45 9.14
N ALA A 96 -0.16 5.30 9.07
CA ALA A 96 -0.06 4.31 10.15
C ALA A 96 0.57 4.86 11.45
N ASN A 97 1.45 5.84 11.34
CA ASN A 97 2.09 6.51 12.48
C ASN A 97 1.44 7.86 12.81
N SER A 98 0.14 7.98 12.61
CA SER A 98 -0.66 9.19 12.75
C SER A 98 -0.30 10.01 14.00
N GLN A 99 0.10 11.25 13.78
CA GLN A 99 0.30 12.24 14.84
C GLN A 99 -1.05 12.75 15.37
N VAL A 100 -2.04 12.92 14.49
CA VAL A 100 -3.40 13.29 14.90
C VAL A 100 -3.93 12.29 15.91
N ARG A 101 -3.84 10.99 15.62
CA ARG A 101 -4.27 9.93 16.54
C ARG A 101 -3.53 10.01 17.90
N GLN A 102 -2.22 10.15 17.87
CA GLN A 102 -1.39 10.19 19.08
C GLN A 102 -1.69 11.41 19.94
N LEU A 103 -1.76 12.60 19.34
CA LEU A 103 -2.02 13.85 20.04
C LEU A 103 -3.46 13.93 20.55
N ALA A 104 -4.41 13.28 19.88
CA ALA A 104 -5.79 13.15 20.35
C ALA A 104 -5.96 12.10 21.49
N GLY A 105 -4.88 11.45 21.91
CA GLY A 105 -4.92 10.44 22.97
C GLY A 105 -5.65 9.14 22.58
N ILE A 106 -5.76 8.86 21.29
CA ILE A 106 -6.43 7.64 20.81
C ILE A 106 -5.41 6.50 20.73
N GLY A 107 -5.65 5.45 21.51
CA GLY A 107 -4.83 4.24 21.52
C GLY A 107 -5.02 3.36 20.30
N ILE A 108 -4.20 2.32 20.18
CA ILE A 108 -4.29 1.30 19.13
C ILE A 108 -4.34 -0.10 19.72
N HIS A 109 -5.12 -0.98 19.08
CA HIS A 109 -5.06 -2.42 19.26
C HIS A 109 -4.43 -3.07 18.04
N GLY A 110 -3.67 -4.12 18.24
CA GLY A 110 -3.10 -4.85 17.11
C GLY A 110 -1.96 -5.77 17.49
N TRP A 111 -1.36 -6.34 16.47
CA TRP A 111 -0.21 -7.23 16.62
C TRP A 111 0.71 -7.13 15.42
N ASN A 112 1.93 -7.56 15.61
CA ASN A 112 2.90 -7.76 14.54
C ASN A 112 2.81 -9.21 14.07
N TYR A 113 2.77 -9.43 12.76
CA TYR A 113 2.91 -10.76 12.22
C TYR A 113 4.36 -11.24 12.31
N ALA A 114 4.55 -12.55 12.37
CA ALA A 114 5.87 -13.17 12.34
C ALA A 114 6.52 -13.13 10.93
N GLN A 115 6.02 -12.28 10.05
CA GLN A 115 6.44 -12.13 8.67
C GLN A 115 6.69 -10.66 8.33
N SER A 116 7.55 -10.45 7.34
CA SER A 116 7.76 -9.17 6.68
C SER A 116 7.50 -9.30 5.19
N CYS A 117 7.21 -8.20 4.55
CA CYS A 117 7.00 -8.12 3.10
C CYS A 117 8.16 -7.36 2.46
N MET A 118 8.62 -7.83 1.31
CA MET A 118 9.51 -7.11 0.42
C MET A 118 8.80 -6.89 -0.91
N LEU A 119 8.78 -5.64 -1.36
CA LEU A 119 8.32 -5.25 -2.69
C LEU A 119 9.56 -5.03 -3.56
N ILE A 120 9.57 -5.63 -4.74
CA ILE A 120 10.70 -5.54 -5.67
C ILE A 120 10.18 -5.08 -7.01
N SER A 121 10.62 -3.91 -7.45
CA SER A 121 10.35 -3.45 -8.81
C SER A 121 11.29 -4.14 -9.78
N VAL A 122 10.71 -4.78 -10.77
CA VAL A 122 11.45 -5.52 -11.80
C VAL A 122 11.05 -5.08 -13.19
N ARG A 123 11.98 -5.25 -14.13
CA ARG A 123 11.70 -5.15 -15.56
C ARG A 123 11.69 -6.55 -16.15
N CYS A 124 10.60 -6.90 -16.82
CA CYS A 124 10.43 -8.19 -17.49
C CYS A 124 11.04 -8.17 -18.89
N ASP A 125 11.54 -9.30 -19.36
CA ASP A 125 12.05 -9.44 -20.74
C ASP A 125 10.95 -9.32 -21.80
N ARG A 126 9.72 -9.60 -21.40
CA ARG A 126 8.49 -9.52 -22.22
C ARG A 126 7.41 -8.73 -21.50
N ASP A 127 6.34 -8.43 -22.22
CA ASP A 127 5.18 -7.76 -21.64
C ASP A 127 4.72 -8.49 -20.38
N ALA A 128 4.39 -7.71 -19.33
CA ALA A 128 3.88 -8.22 -18.07
C ALA A 128 2.47 -8.83 -18.19
N GLY A 129 1.73 -8.49 -19.26
CA GLY A 129 0.37 -8.97 -19.52
C GLY A 129 -0.65 -8.35 -18.58
N ASP A 130 -1.84 -8.94 -18.57
CA ASP A 130 -3.00 -8.51 -17.78
C ASP A 130 -3.43 -9.53 -16.71
N ALA A 131 -2.54 -10.46 -16.38
CA ALA A 131 -2.75 -11.45 -15.33
C ALA A 131 -1.88 -11.15 -14.10
N THR A 132 -2.52 -10.97 -12.96
CA THR A 132 -1.85 -10.98 -11.66
C THR A 132 -1.93 -12.39 -11.06
N TRP A 133 -0.90 -12.77 -10.31
CA TRP A 133 -0.91 -14.09 -9.69
C TRP A 133 -0.21 -14.09 -8.33
N GLN A 134 -0.60 -15.06 -7.50
CA GLN A 134 -0.07 -15.26 -6.17
C GLN A 134 0.09 -16.75 -5.88
N GLN A 135 1.31 -17.16 -5.57
CA GLN A 135 1.61 -18.49 -5.05
C GLN A 135 1.71 -18.44 -3.53
N PHE A 136 0.95 -19.26 -2.84
CA PHE A 136 1.14 -19.50 -1.42
C PHE A 136 2.27 -20.51 -1.19
N THR A 137 3.14 -20.22 -0.25
CA THR A 137 4.20 -21.12 0.20
C THR A 137 4.18 -21.20 1.72
N PRO A 138 4.79 -22.25 2.34
CA PRO A 138 4.86 -22.34 3.79
C PRO A 138 5.56 -21.14 4.48
N LYS A 139 6.39 -20.38 3.72
CA LYS A 139 7.08 -19.18 4.21
C LYS A 139 6.29 -17.90 3.95
N GLY A 140 5.18 -17.98 3.23
CA GLY A 140 4.35 -16.87 2.84
C GLY A 140 4.20 -16.73 1.32
N PRO A 141 3.33 -15.83 0.86
CA PRO A 141 3.04 -15.67 -0.55
C PRO A 141 4.18 -15.07 -1.36
N ARG A 142 4.19 -15.44 -2.63
CA ARG A 142 4.95 -14.82 -3.73
C ARG A 142 3.95 -14.31 -4.74
N ALA A 143 3.94 -13.02 -5.03
CA ALA A 143 2.99 -12.48 -5.99
C ALA A 143 3.68 -11.66 -7.08
N PHE A 144 2.99 -11.57 -8.21
CA PHE A 144 3.37 -10.80 -9.38
C PHE A 144 2.24 -9.82 -9.71
N LEU A 145 2.57 -8.55 -9.75
CA LEU A 145 1.65 -7.46 -10.05
C LEU A 145 2.15 -6.77 -11.33
N PRO A 146 1.46 -6.95 -12.47
CA PRO A 146 1.84 -6.30 -13.71
C PRO A 146 1.69 -4.79 -13.59
N LEU A 147 2.66 -4.06 -14.12
CA LEU A 147 2.67 -2.60 -14.21
C LEU A 147 2.85 -2.17 -15.66
N PHE A 148 2.85 -0.87 -15.89
CA PHE A 148 2.96 -0.27 -17.21
C PHE A 148 4.21 -0.73 -17.96
N ASP A 149 4.09 -0.91 -19.26
CA ASP A 149 5.15 -1.43 -20.15
C ASP A 149 5.60 -2.82 -19.67
N ARG A 150 6.86 -3.07 -19.56
CA ARG A 150 7.44 -4.33 -19.07
C ARG A 150 7.81 -4.28 -17.59
N TRP A 151 7.23 -3.34 -16.83
CA TRP A 151 7.43 -3.25 -15.39
C TRP A 151 6.47 -4.17 -14.63
N ALA A 152 6.95 -4.70 -13.52
CA ALA A 152 6.12 -5.41 -12.56
C ALA A 152 6.63 -5.16 -11.14
N SER A 153 5.75 -5.37 -10.18
CA SER A 153 6.11 -5.44 -8.78
C SER A 153 6.00 -6.89 -8.30
N LEU A 154 7.08 -7.41 -7.73
CA LEU A 154 7.08 -8.69 -7.04
C LEU A 154 6.83 -8.45 -5.56
N VAL A 155 6.00 -9.31 -4.99
CA VAL A 155 5.70 -9.32 -3.56
C VAL A 155 6.30 -10.58 -2.96
N TRP A 156 7.18 -10.42 -1.96
CA TRP A 156 7.86 -11.52 -1.29
C TRP A 156 7.59 -11.46 0.22
N TYR A 157 6.82 -12.39 0.75
CA TYR A 157 6.66 -12.56 2.18
C TYR A 157 7.62 -13.63 2.67
N ASP A 158 8.27 -13.34 3.79
CA ASP A 158 9.14 -14.32 4.48
C ASP A 158 9.33 -13.88 5.94
N SER A 159 10.11 -14.65 6.69
CA SER A 159 10.51 -14.27 8.04
C SER A 159 11.25 -12.93 8.04
N PRO A 160 11.15 -12.12 9.11
CA PRO A 160 11.86 -10.84 9.20
C PRO A 160 13.39 -10.98 9.01
N ALA A 161 13.96 -12.09 9.47
CA ALA A 161 15.39 -12.37 9.30
C ALA A 161 15.76 -12.57 7.82
N ARG A 162 14.94 -13.34 7.10
CA ARG A 162 15.17 -13.59 5.66
C ARG A 162 14.98 -12.30 4.84
N ILE A 163 13.95 -11.52 5.13
CA ILE A 163 13.71 -10.24 4.43
C ILE A 163 14.87 -9.26 4.66
N ARG A 164 15.39 -9.15 5.89
CA ARG A 164 16.60 -8.33 6.14
C ARG A 164 17.81 -8.82 5.36
N GLN A 165 18.02 -10.14 5.28
CA GLN A 165 19.09 -10.73 4.47
C GLN A 165 18.94 -10.35 2.98
N LEU A 166 17.75 -10.49 2.41
CA LEU A 166 17.47 -10.14 1.02
C LEU A 166 17.69 -8.64 0.76
N GLN A 167 17.28 -7.79 1.70
CA GLN A 167 17.44 -6.34 1.60
C GLN A 167 18.92 -5.89 1.64
N ALA A 168 19.77 -6.64 2.30
CA ALA A 168 21.21 -6.38 2.36
C ALA A 168 21.98 -6.84 1.11
N MET A 169 21.34 -7.58 0.21
CA MET A 169 21.96 -8.09 -1.02
C MET A 169 22.13 -7.01 -2.07
N SER A 170 23.17 -7.14 -2.89
CA SER A 170 23.25 -6.37 -4.14
C SER A 170 22.13 -6.78 -5.11
N MET A 171 21.77 -5.90 -6.05
CA MET A 171 20.73 -6.22 -7.05
C MET A 171 21.02 -7.51 -7.84
N PRO A 172 22.25 -7.81 -8.28
CA PRO A 172 22.54 -9.09 -8.94
C PRO A 172 22.35 -10.32 -8.03
N GLN A 173 22.65 -10.19 -6.74
CA GLN A 173 22.40 -11.28 -5.77
C GLN A 173 20.91 -11.47 -5.53
N LEU A 174 20.17 -10.39 -5.31
CA LEU A 174 18.72 -10.42 -5.16
C LEU A 174 18.04 -11.02 -6.38
N GLN A 175 18.52 -10.70 -7.59
CA GLN A 175 18.01 -11.27 -8.83
C GLN A 175 18.17 -12.80 -8.89
N LYS A 176 19.32 -13.35 -8.45
CA LYS A 176 19.52 -14.80 -8.36
C LYS A 176 18.52 -15.44 -7.39
N GLU A 177 18.28 -14.78 -6.25
CA GLU A 177 17.30 -15.25 -5.28
C GLU A 177 15.87 -15.23 -5.84
N ILE A 178 15.50 -14.20 -6.60
CA ILE A 178 14.20 -14.12 -7.28
C ILE A 178 14.05 -15.31 -8.23
N GLN A 179 15.03 -15.54 -9.10
CA GLN A 179 14.99 -16.64 -10.07
C GLN A 179 14.91 -18.04 -9.41
N ALA A 180 15.50 -18.20 -8.22
CA ALA A 180 15.48 -19.45 -7.47
C ALA A 180 14.21 -19.68 -6.66
N ASN A 181 13.48 -18.63 -6.29
CA ASN A 181 12.39 -18.72 -5.31
C ASN A 181 11.00 -18.33 -5.86
N PHE A 182 10.93 -17.73 -7.04
CA PHE A 182 9.66 -17.46 -7.72
C PHE A 182 9.35 -18.55 -8.72
N PRO A 183 8.05 -18.75 -9.04
CA PRO A 183 7.63 -19.73 -10.04
C PRO A 183 8.30 -19.49 -11.39
N ALA A 184 8.62 -20.57 -12.13
CA ALA A 184 9.26 -20.51 -13.44
C ALA A 184 8.47 -19.66 -14.47
N ARG A 185 7.15 -19.52 -14.28
CA ARG A 185 6.28 -18.65 -15.10
C ARG A 185 6.67 -17.17 -15.06
N LEU A 186 7.40 -16.72 -14.02
CA LEU A 186 7.91 -15.34 -13.94
C LEU A 186 8.81 -15.02 -15.15
N GLY A 187 9.53 -16.00 -15.66
CA GLY A 187 10.50 -15.78 -16.72
C GLY A 187 11.73 -15.00 -16.22
N ARG A 188 12.46 -14.41 -17.16
CA ARG A 188 13.62 -13.57 -16.81
C ARG A 188 13.16 -12.16 -16.44
N VAL A 189 13.71 -11.66 -15.35
CA VAL A 189 13.46 -10.29 -14.89
C VAL A 189 14.78 -9.64 -14.48
N THR A 190 14.82 -8.32 -14.53
CA THR A 190 15.92 -7.51 -13.99
C THR A 190 15.40 -6.74 -12.79
N SER A 191 15.97 -6.96 -11.60
CA SER A 191 15.62 -6.22 -10.38
C SER A 191 16.20 -4.81 -10.44
N VAL A 192 15.37 -3.82 -10.09
CA VAL A 192 15.73 -2.39 -10.19
C VAL A 192 15.77 -1.73 -8.81
N THR A 193 14.71 -1.87 -8.04
CA THR A 193 14.62 -1.35 -6.67
C THR A 193 13.90 -2.35 -5.77
N ALA A 194 14.20 -2.30 -4.49
CA ALA A 194 13.51 -3.10 -3.50
C ALA A 194 13.32 -2.32 -2.20
N GLY A 195 12.20 -2.57 -1.53
CA GLY A 195 11.91 -2.03 -0.22
C GLY A 195 11.18 -3.06 0.63
N SER A 196 11.34 -3.01 1.93
CA SER A 196 10.69 -3.96 2.83
C SER A 196 10.02 -3.26 4.01
N PHE A 197 9.00 -3.92 4.56
CA PHE A 197 8.29 -3.44 5.74
C PHE A 197 7.77 -4.63 6.57
N PRO A 198 7.66 -4.46 7.89
CA PRO A 198 7.03 -5.45 8.74
C PRO A 198 5.53 -5.51 8.48
N LEU A 199 4.95 -6.70 8.58
CA LEU A 199 3.52 -6.86 8.50
C LEU A 199 2.90 -6.62 9.88
N VAL A 200 1.97 -5.69 9.94
CA VAL A 200 1.28 -5.32 11.17
C VAL A 200 -0.23 -5.23 10.93
N ARG A 201 -1.00 -5.55 11.94
CA ARG A 201 -2.41 -5.21 12.02
C ARG A 201 -2.61 -4.26 13.17
N ARG A 202 -3.24 -3.12 12.90
CA ARG A 202 -3.53 -2.10 13.92
C ARG A 202 -4.91 -1.51 13.68
N HIS A 203 -5.63 -1.27 14.76
CA HIS A 203 -6.89 -0.53 14.75
C HIS A 203 -6.85 0.51 15.84
N ALA A 204 -7.24 1.74 15.54
CA ALA A 204 -7.49 2.74 16.56
C ALA A 204 -8.60 2.27 17.50
N THR A 205 -8.48 2.54 18.79
CA THR A 205 -9.51 2.19 19.79
C THR A 205 -10.82 2.95 19.57
N ARG A 206 -10.71 4.11 18.89
CA ARG A 206 -11.84 4.95 18.45
C ARG A 206 -11.46 5.56 17.13
N TYR A 207 -12.39 5.63 16.18
CA TYR A 207 -12.18 6.29 14.89
C TYR A 207 -12.63 7.73 14.91
N VAL A 208 -13.51 8.08 15.86
CA VAL A 208 -14.08 9.41 15.98
C VAL A 208 -14.06 9.92 17.42
N LEU A 209 -13.88 11.22 17.56
CA LEU A 209 -14.13 12.02 18.76
C LEU A 209 -14.98 13.25 18.35
N PRO A 210 -15.59 13.98 19.28
CA PRO A 210 -16.26 15.22 18.94
C PRO A 210 -15.35 16.17 18.14
N GLY A 211 -15.71 16.46 16.90
CA GLY A 211 -14.92 17.29 15.99
C GLY A 211 -13.62 16.67 15.44
N LEU A 212 -13.42 15.36 15.56
CA LEU A 212 -12.24 14.68 15.02
C LEU A 212 -12.61 13.31 14.45
N ALA A 213 -12.04 12.96 13.29
CA ALA A 213 -12.14 11.64 12.67
C ALA A 213 -10.78 11.15 12.19
N LEU A 214 -10.55 9.84 12.26
CA LEU A 214 -9.40 9.17 11.66
C LEU A 214 -9.87 8.36 10.46
N VAL A 215 -9.08 8.37 9.37
CA VAL A 215 -9.37 7.64 8.14
C VAL A 215 -8.12 6.93 7.62
N GLY A 216 -8.30 5.89 6.82
CA GLY A 216 -7.22 5.11 6.22
C GLY A 216 -6.29 4.49 7.28
N ASP A 217 -5.01 4.45 6.99
CA ASP A 217 -4.00 3.86 7.88
C ASP A 217 -3.88 4.57 9.24
N ALA A 218 -4.35 5.82 9.37
CA ALA A 218 -4.44 6.49 10.66
C ALA A 218 -5.45 5.82 11.59
N ALA A 219 -6.52 5.27 11.05
CA ALA A 219 -7.56 4.53 11.76
C ALA A 219 -7.26 3.03 11.84
N HIS A 220 -6.83 2.41 10.73
CA HIS A 220 -6.64 0.96 10.64
C HIS A 220 -5.59 0.54 9.62
N THR A 221 -4.72 -0.36 10.01
CA THR A 221 -3.79 -1.07 9.11
C THR A 221 -4.16 -2.55 9.11
N ILE A 222 -4.31 -3.13 7.93
CA ILE A 222 -4.62 -4.55 7.76
C ILE A 222 -3.45 -5.30 7.14
N ASN A 223 -3.52 -6.64 7.16
CA ASN A 223 -2.57 -7.45 6.40
C ASN A 223 -2.77 -7.19 4.90
N PRO A 224 -1.72 -6.80 4.14
CA PRO A 224 -1.84 -6.44 2.73
C PRO A 224 -1.97 -7.65 1.79
N LEU A 225 -2.24 -8.86 2.29
CA LEU A 225 -2.30 -10.10 1.52
C LEU A 225 -3.20 -10.01 0.27
N ALA A 226 -4.32 -9.32 0.39
CA ALA A 226 -5.27 -9.12 -0.71
C ALA A 226 -5.15 -7.73 -1.37
N GLY A 227 -4.15 -6.91 -1.02
CA GLY A 227 -3.97 -5.56 -1.56
C GLY A 227 -5.11 -4.59 -1.23
N GLN A 228 -5.85 -4.81 -0.12
CA GLN A 228 -7.06 -4.06 0.19
C GLN A 228 -6.88 -2.87 1.14
N GLY A 229 -5.66 -2.61 1.63
CA GLY A 229 -5.43 -1.57 2.63
C GLY A 229 -5.94 -0.19 2.18
N VAL A 230 -5.44 0.33 1.08
CA VAL A 230 -5.84 1.62 0.53
C VAL A 230 -7.31 1.63 0.07
N ASN A 231 -7.79 0.51 -0.48
CA ASN A 231 -9.18 0.39 -0.94
C ASN A 231 -10.18 0.51 0.20
N LEU A 232 -9.86 -0.04 1.38
CA LEU A 232 -10.67 0.13 2.58
C LEU A 232 -10.61 1.58 3.07
N GLY A 233 -9.43 2.18 3.12
CA GLY A 233 -9.26 3.57 3.54
C GLY A 233 -10.03 4.58 2.68
N TYR A 234 -10.27 4.28 1.40
CA TYR A 234 -11.13 5.11 0.53
C TYR A 234 -12.64 4.93 0.81
N ARG A 235 -13.02 4.00 1.66
CA ARG A 235 -14.41 3.73 2.03
C ARG A 235 -14.76 4.28 3.42
N ASP A 236 -13.77 4.80 4.14
CA ASP A 236 -13.97 5.47 5.43
C ASP A 236 -14.66 6.83 5.20
#